data_e909ecc4b077050d3fb73f5ebdc9a131
#
_entry.id   e909ecc4b077050d3fb73f5ebdc9a131
#
_cell.length_a   1.000
_cell.length_b   1.000
_cell.length_c   1.000
_cell.angle_alpha   90.00
_cell.angle_beta   90.00
_cell.angle_gamma   90.00
#
_symmetry.space_group_name_H-M   'P 1'
#
loop_
_entity.id
_entity.type
_entity.pdbx_description
1 polymer ?
#
loop_
_entity_poly.entity_id
_entity_poly.type
_entity_poly.pdbx_seq_one_letter_code
_entity_poly.pdbx_strand_id
1 'polypeptide(L)'
;GLDFNYSTFDYAYDIENVIEDDYQSVSFVAGAKFHRNFGAEVFYQHSGKEKNTYDEDKYTTAFQAYGVDFLGFLPLGCDGEVELIAGAGIGEYEMKVKMVGAGSDKEEALGYRLNVGAQYNIDENWSVRGMYHHVYTQKSFIDAIDEFSLGVRYNF
;
A
#
# COMPACT_ATOMS: atom_id res chain seq x y z
N GLY A 1 -13.61 0.65 -1.92
CA GLY A 1 -13.02 -0.27 -0.97
C GLY A 1 -12.24 0.43 0.12
N LEU A 2 -12.02 -0.31 1.19
CA LEU A 2 -11.22 0.11 2.34
C LEU A 2 -10.27 -1.03 2.70
N ASP A 3 -8.98 -0.74 2.80
CA ASP A 3 -7.95 -1.69 3.19
C ASP A 3 -7.22 -1.24 4.45
N PHE A 4 -6.85 -2.22 5.26
CA PHE A 4 -5.84 -2.09 6.30
C PHE A 4 -4.54 -2.68 5.77
N ASN A 5 -3.44 -1.93 5.85
CA ASN A 5 -2.16 -2.32 5.30
C ASN A 5 -1.10 -2.40 6.40
N TYR A 6 -0.21 -3.36 6.21
CA TYR A 6 1.02 -3.53 6.97
C TYR A 6 2.19 -3.50 5.98
N SER A 7 3.03 -2.47 6.08
CA SER A 7 4.11 -2.20 5.14
C SER A 7 5.46 -2.30 5.84
N THR A 8 6.41 -3.00 5.23
CA THR A 8 7.80 -3.12 5.66
C THR A 8 8.69 -2.46 4.63
N PHE A 9 9.61 -1.62 5.07
CA PHE A 9 10.50 -0.83 4.21
C PHE A 9 11.91 -1.40 4.24
N ASP A 10 12.47 -1.68 3.07
CA ASP A 10 13.89 -2.01 2.89
C ASP A 10 14.67 -0.74 2.55
N TYR A 11 15.60 -0.37 3.42
CA TYR A 11 16.45 0.80 3.24
C TYR A 11 17.81 0.42 2.64
N ALA A 12 18.31 1.23 1.68
CA ALA A 12 19.58 1.01 0.99
C ALA A 12 20.84 1.16 1.86
N TYR A 13 20.72 1.63 3.09
CA TYR A 13 21.82 1.80 4.05
C TYR A 13 21.42 1.27 5.42
N ASP A 14 22.40 0.73 6.19
CA ASP A 14 22.24 0.22 7.58
C ASP A 14 21.79 1.34 8.55
N ILE A 15 20.57 1.85 8.36
CA ILE A 15 19.93 2.82 9.28
C ILE A 15 18.88 2.12 10.16
N GLU A 16 18.83 0.79 10.11
CA GLU A 16 17.89 -0.08 10.82
C GLU A 16 17.77 0.17 12.33
N ASN A 17 18.74 0.88 12.92
CA ASN A 17 18.73 1.20 14.34
C ASN A 17 18.08 2.55 14.69
N VAL A 18 17.62 3.32 13.72
CA VAL A 18 17.16 4.71 13.92
C VAL A 18 15.72 4.94 13.45
N ILE A 19 15.22 4.16 12.48
CA ILE A 19 13.88 4.31 11.88
C ILE A 19 13.15 2.97 12.00
N GLU A 20 11.88 2.98 12.43
CA GLU A 20 11.04 1.78 12.38
C GLU A 20 10.81 1.36 10.93
N ASP A 21 10.93 0.04 10.69
CA ASP A 21 10.78 -0.54 9.36
C ASP A 21 9.31 -0.85 9.05
N ASP A 22 8.45 -0.89 10.07
CA ASP A 22 7.06 -1.35 9.97
C ASP A 22 6.06 -0.21 10.13
N TYR A 23 5.14 -0.07 9.18
CA TYR A 23 4.08 0.92 9.21
C TYR A 23 2.70 0.31 9.03
N GLN A 24 1.77 0.73 9.87
CA GLN A 24 0.35 0.42 9.70
C GLN A 24 -0.35 1.60 9.03
N SER A 25 -1.18 1.31 8.03
CA SER A 25 -1.88 2.33 7.28
C SER A 25 -3.26 1.86 6.83
N VAL A 26 -4.07 2.82 6.39
CA VAL A 26 -5.39 2.58 5.81
C VAL A 26 -5.41 3.12 4.40
N SER A 27 -5.97 2.35 3.47
CA SER A 27 -6.16 2.77 2.09
C SER A 27 -7.63 2.85 1.71
N PHE A 28 -7.96 3.90 0.97
CA PHE A 28 -9.21 4.02 0.23
C PHE A 28 -8.94 3.64 -1.22
N VAL A 29 -9.81 2.77 -1.76
CA VAL A 29 -9.66 2.25 -3.12
C VAL A 29 -10.96 2.44 -3.88
N ALA A 30 -10.87 2.96 -5.09
CA ALA A 30 -11.97 3.08 -6.02
C ALA A 30 -11.54 2.58 -7.40
N GLY A 31 -12.37 1.79 -8.07
CA GLY A 31 -12.01 1.23 -9.35
C GLY A 31 -13.19 0.71 -10.13
N ALA A 32 -12.88 0.21 -11.33
CA ALA A 32 -13.87 -0.41 -12.20
C ALA A 32 -13.28 -1.64 -12.90
N LYS A 33 -14.08 -2.71 -12.99
CA LYS A 33 -13.84 -3.81 -13.92
C LYS A 33 -14.43 -3.40 -15.29
N PHE A 34 -13.58 -3.19 -16.27
CA PHE A 34 -13.99 -2.90 -17.66
C PHE A 34 -14.10 -4.17 -18.51
N HIS A 35 -13.63 -5.27 -17.98
CA HIS A 35 -13.76 -6.61 -18.56
C HIS A 35 -13.91 -7.63 -17.43
N ARG A 36 -14.48 -8.81 -17.74
CA ARG A 36 -14.63 -9.90 -16.75
C ARG A 36 -13.35 -10.22 -15.99
N ASN A 37 -12.20 -10.14 -16.67
CA ASN A 37 -10.90 -10.51 -16.14
C ASN A 37 -9.96 -9.31 -15.93
N PHE A 38 -10.38 -8.07 -16.20
CA PHE A 38 -9.50 -6.90 -16.10
C PHE A 38 -10.22 -5.70 -15.50
N GLY A 39 -9.49 -4.97 -14.69
CA GLY A 39 -9.93 -3.74 -14.06
C GLY A 39 -8.80 -2.78 -13.80
N ALA A 40 -9.15 -1.58 -13.37
CA ALA A 40 -8.22 -0.59 -12.87
C ALA A 40 -8.76 0.00 -11.57
N GLU A 41 -7.86 0.29 -10.63
CA GLU A 41 -8.17 0.86 -9.33
C GLU A 41 -7.24 2.04 -9.06
N VAL A 42 -7.77 3.10 -8.48
CA VAL A 42 -6.99 4.16 -7.85
C VAL A 42 -6.97 3.92 -6.36
N PHE A 43 -5.84 4.16 -5.73
CA PHE A 43 -5.71 4.04 -4.29
C PHE A 43 -5.16 5.32 -3.67
N TYR A 44 -5.58 5.59 -2.45
CA TYR A 44 -5.02 6.59 -1.56
C TYR A 44 -4.78 5.95 -0.20
N GLN A 45 -3.53 5.97 0.26
CA GLN A 45 -3.06 5.35 1.48
C GLN A 45 -2.52 6.41 2.43
N HIS A 46 -2.82 6.25 3.70
CA HIS A 46 -2.35 7.13 4.75
C HIS A 46 -2.02 6.32 6.02
N SER A 47 -0.79 6.50 6.54
CA SER A 47 -0.41 5.92 7.84
C SER A 47 -0.79 6.84 8.99
N GLY A 48 -0.96 6.27 10.17
CA GLY A 48 -0.96 7.00 11.42
C GLY A 48 0.34 7.81 11.60
N LYS A 49 0.33 8.70 12.59
CA LYS A 49 1.56 9.38 13.00
C LYS A 49 2.25 8.50 14.02
N GLU A 50 3.37 7.90 13.63
CA GLU A 50 4.26 7.21 14.57
C GLU A 50 5.14 8.23 15.28
N LYS A 51 5.22 8.10 16.62
CA LYS A 51 6.02 8.99 17.46
C LYS A 51 7.15 8.17 18.07
N ASN A 52 8.35 8.36 17.57
CA ASN A 52 9.55 7.77 18.13
C ASN A 52 10.33 8.78 18.94
N THR A 53 10.92 8.33 20.05
CA THR A 53 11.81 9.13 20.89
C THR A 53 13.17 8.45 20.89
N TYR A 54 14.14 9.05 20.25
CA TYR A 54 15.53 8.61 20.28
C TYR A 54 16.38 9.75 20.87
N ASP A 55 17.09 9.47 21.98
CA ASP A 55 18.04 10.38 22.66
C ASP A 55 17.47 11.78 23.00
N GLU A 56 16.26 11.81 23.64
CA GLU A 56 15.48 13.00 24.03
C GLU A 56 14.82 13.80 22.88
N ASP A 57 15.13 13.51 21.61
CA ASP A 57 14.48 14.13 20.45
C ASP A 57 13.24 13.33 20.01
N LYS A 58 12.13 14.06 19.79
CA LYS A 58 10.86 13.49 19.33
C LYS A 58 10.77 13.58 17.81
N TYR A 59 10.77 12.42 17.16
CA TYR A 59 10.53 12.30 15.73
C TYR A 59 9.06 11.95 15.49
N THR A 60 8.45 12.55 14.50
CA THR A 60 7.11 12.19 14.03
C THR A 60 7.19 11.85 12.56
N THR A 61 6.93 10.59 12.24
CA THR A 61 6.94 10.10 10.85
C THR A 61 5.49 9.90 10.40
N ALA A 62 5.18 10.29 9.17
CA ALA A 62 3.90 10.02 8.52
C ALA A 62 4.16 9.63 7.06
N PHE A 63 3.45 8.59 6.62
CA PHE A 63 3.55 8.05 5.27
C PHE A 63 2.22 8.27 4.53
N GLN A 64 2.31 8.66 3.26
CA GLN A 64 1.19 8.77 2.33
C GLN A 64 1.58 8.17 0.99
N ALA A 65 0.63 7.50 0.33
CA ALA A 65 0.82 7.06 -1.03
C ALA A 65 -0.48 7.18 -1.82
N TYR A 66 -0.36 7.39 -3.12
CA TYR A 66 -1.50 7.36 -4.04
C TYR A 66 -1.03 6.91 -5.42
N GLY A 67 -1.91 6.26 -6.14
CA GLY A 67 -1.54 5.73 -7.45
C GLY A 67 -2.69 5.02 -8.15
N VAL A 68 -2.31 4.28 -9.19
CA VAL A 68 -3.21 3.48 -9.99
C VAL A 68 -2.65 2.08 -10.19
N ASP A 69 -3.51 1.07 -10.03
CA ASP A 69 -3.23 -0.33 -10.28
C ASP A 69 -4.07 -0.84 -11.45
N PHE A 70 -3.46 -1.62 -12.35
CA PHE A 70 -4.12 -2.42 -13.35
C PHE A 70 -4.12 -3.86 -12.89
N LEU A 71 -5.31 -4.47 -12.78
CA LEU A 71 -5.51 -5.76 -12.16
C LEU A 71 -6.13 -6.74 -13.14
N GLY A 72 -5.60 -7.96 -13.13
CA GLY A 72 -6.17 -9.13 -13.75
C GLY A 72 -6.88 -9.99 -12.69
N PHE A 73 -8.03 -10.52 -13.02
CA PHE A 73 -8.87 -11.37 -12.17
C PHE A 73 -9.07 -12.73 -12.81
N LEU A 74 -8.73 -13.78 -12.06
CA LEU A 74 -8.95 -15.16 -12.47
C LEU A 74 -9.96 -15.81 -11.52
N PRO A 75 -11.24 -15.94 -11.93
CA PRO A 75 -12.24 -16.62 -11.12
C PRO A 75 -11.91 -18.10 -10.98
N LEU A 76 -12.00 -18.61 -9.76
CA LEU A 76 -11.81 -20.00 -9.42
C LEU A 76 -13.15 -20.67 -9.08
N GLY A 77 -13.29 -21.93 -9.47
CA GLY A 77 -14.53 -22.69 -9.23
C GLY A 77 -15.65 -22.38 -10.22
N CYS A 78 -16.77 -23.07 -10.04
CA CYS A 78 -17.93 -22.95 -10.94
C CYS A 78 -18.73 -21.67 -10.66
N ASP A 79 -18.72 -21.21 -9.43
CA ASP A 79 -19.55 -20.09 -8.97
C ASP A 79 -18.80 -18.74 -8.93
N GLY A 80 -17.47 -18.76 -9.10
CA GLY A 80 -16.64 -17.55 -9.12
C GLY A 80 -16.58 -16.81 -7.75
N GLU A 81 -16.85 -17.51 -6.66
CA GLU A 81 -16.78 -16.94 -5.31
C GLU A 81 -15.38 -16.48 -4.95
N VAL A 82 -14.36 -17.19 -5.45
CA VAL A 82 -12.95 -16.84 -5.24
C VAL A 82 -12.36 -16.35 -6.56
N GLU A 83 -11.66 -15.22 -6.50
CA GLU A 83 -10.89 -14.70 -7.62
C GLU A 83 -9.42 -14.55 -7.20
N LEU A 84 -8.49 -15.11 -7.97
CA LEU A 84 -7.09 -14.75 -7.87
C LEU A 84 -6.86 -13.42 -8.58
N ILE A 85 -6.00 -12.60 -8.00
CA ILE A 85 -5.71 -11.26 -8.51
C ILE A 85 -4.20 -11.15 -8.72
N ALA A 86 -3.82 -10.62 -9.88
CA ALA A 86 -2.45 -10.21 -10.16
C ALA A 86 -2.47 -8.91 -10.95
N GLY A 87 -1.49 -8.06 -10.74
CA GLY A 87 -1.46 -6.79 -11.44
C GLY A 87 -0.17 -6.00 -11.25
N ALA A 88 -0.17 -4.84 -11.86
CA ALA A 88 0.92 -3.88 -11.73
C ALA A 88 0.35 -2.46 -11.68
N GLY A 89 1.06 -1.59 -10.99
CA GLY A 89 0.67 -0.21 -10.81
C GLY A 89 1.84 0.75 -10.72
N ILE A 90 1.48 2.00 -10.61
CA ILE A 90 2.41 3.10 -10.40
C ILE A 90 1.81 4.04 -9.36
N GLY A 91 2.63 4.52 -8.46
CA GLY A 91 2.20 5.42 -7.40
C GLY A 91 3.29 6.36 -6.96
N GLU A 92 2.88 7.42 -6.31
CA GLU A 92 3.75 8.35 -5.61
C GLU A 92 3.68 8.05 -4.13
N TYR A 93 4.85 7.91 -3.52
CA TYR A 93 5.06 7.56 -2.12
C TYR A 93 5.74 8.73 -1.43
N GLU A 94 5.09 9.29 -0.42
CA GLU A 94 5.54 10.45 0.32
C GLU A 94 5.81 10.09 1.78
N MET A 95 7.04 10.33 2.22
CA MET A 95 7.43 10.22 3.63
C MET A 95 7.70 11.59 4.20
N LYS A 96 7.03 11.93 5.30
CA LYS A 96 7.24 13.16 6.06
C LYS A 96 7.93 12.85 7.37
N VAL A 97 9.13 13.41 7.56
CA VAL A 97 9.85 13.34 8.82
C VAL A 97 9.85 14.73 9.44
N LYS A 98 9.29 14.88 10.65
CA LYS A 98 9.34 16.12 11.43
C LYS A 98 10.25 15.91 12.63
N MET A 99 11.31 16.72 12.72
CA MET A 99 12.11 16.92 13.93
C MET A 99 11.57 18.10 14.73
N VAL A 100 11.35 17.90 16.02
CA VAL A 100 10.97 18.99 16.92
C VAL A 100 12.19 19.90 17.11
N GLY A 101 12.17 21.09 16.49
CA GLY A 101 13.22 22.11 16.59
C GLY A 101 14.09 22.33 15.35
N ALA A 102 14.02 21.48 14.32
CA ALA A 102 14.89 21.54 13.14
C ALA A 102 14.17 21.63 11.76
N GLY A 103 12.84 21.63 11.74
CA GLY A 103 12.08 21.73 10.48
C GLY A 103 11.42 20.41 10.06
N SER A 104 10.78 20.41 8.89
CA SER A 104 10.16 19.22 8.29
C SER A 104 10.78 18.96 6.93
N ASP A 105 11.32 17.77 6.72
CA ASP A 105 11.74 17.27 5.43
C ASP A 105 10.63 16.39 4.83
N LYS A 106 10.46 16.53 3.51
CA LYS A 106 9.49 15.80 2.71
C LYS A 106 10.25 15.10 1.59
N GLU A 107 10.18 13.78 1.57
CA GLU A 107 10.74 12.96 0.51
C GLU A 107 9.60 12.35 -0.32
N GLU A 108 9.68 12.53 -1.63
CA GLU A 108 8.74 11.96 -2.60
C GLU A 108 9.47 10.98 -3.50
N ALA A 109 8.89 9.80 -3.71
CA ALA A 109 9.44 8.79 -4.60
C ALA A 109 8.34 8.26 -5.52
N LEU A 110 8.64 8.14 -6.80
CA LEU A 110 7.84 7.38 -7.74
C LEU A 110 8.14 5.90 -7.56
N GLY A 111 7.11 5.07 -7.42
CA GLY A 111 7.23 3.62 -7.27
C GLY A 111 6.44 2.85 -8.30
N TYR A 112 7.00 1.71 -8.73
CA TYR A 112 6.31 0.69 -9.53
C TYR A 112 5.85 -0.41 -8.59
N ARG A 113 4.58 -0.77 -8.66
CA ARG A 113 3.93 -1.71 -7.75
C ARG A 113 3.54 -2.98 -8.48
N LEU A 114 3.96 -4.13 -7.95
CA LEU A 114 3.48 -5.44 -8.35
C LEU A 114 2.50 -5.96 -7.31
N ASN A 115 1.37 -6.48 -7.77
CA ASN A 115 0.25 -6.86 -6.93
C ASN A 115 -0.09 -8.33 -7.15
N VAL A 116 -0.29 -9.09 -6.07
CA VAL A 116 -0.80 -10.45 -6.11
C VAL A 116 -1.69 -10.69 -4.90
N GLY A 117 -2.79 -11.43 -5.09
CA GLY A 117 -3.69 -11.72 -3.97
C GLY A 117 -4.90 -12.53 -4.36
N ALA A 118 -5.88 -12.51 -3.48
CA ALA A 118 -7.15 -13.18 -3.70
C ALA A 118 -8.31 -12.38 -3.11
N GLN A 119 -9.47 -12.53 -3.73
CA GLN A 119 -10.73 -11.95 -3.29
C GLN A 119 -11.74 -13.07 -3.10
N TYR A 120 -12.49 -12.98 -2.01
CA TYR A 120 -13.66 -13.81 -1.75
C TYR A 120 -14.92 -12.96 -1.86
N ASN A 121 -15.80 -13.29 -2.80
CA ASN A 121 -17.08 -12.63 -3.01
C ASN A 121 -18.10 -13.23 -2.04
N ILE A 122 -18.50 -12.46 -1.01
CA ILE A 122 -19.47 -12.88 0.02
C ILE A 122 -20.88 -12.93 -0.61
N ASP A 123 -21.19 -11.92 -1.39
CA ASP A 123 -22.41 -11.77 -2.16
C ASP A 123 -22.16 -10.92 -3.42
N GLU A 124 -23.23 -10.52 -4.13
CA GLU A 124 -23.13 -9.73 -5.35
C GLU A 124 -22.50 -8.34 -5.14
N ASN A 125 -22.60 -7.80 -3.92
CA ASN A 125 -22.15 -6.46 -3.57
C ASN A 125 -20.89 -6.44 -2.70
N TRP A 126 -20.69 -7.43 -1.85
CA TRP A 126 -19.61 -7.42 -0.86
C TRP A 126 -18.56 -8.48 -1.11
N SER A 127 -17.32 -8.10 -1.01
CA SER A 127 -16.19 -9.01 -1.05
C SER A 127 -15.10 -8.62 -0.05
N VAL A 128 -14.32 -9.61 0.37
CA VAL A 128 -13.11 -9.45 1.17
C VAL A 128 -11.92 -9.76 0.30
N ARG A 129 -10.88 -8.94 0.39
CA ARG A 129 -9.68 -9.07 -0.43
C ARG A 129 -8.43 -9.05 0.43
N GLY A 130 -7.52 -10.00 0.17
CA GLY A 130 -6.17 -10.00 0.70
C GLY A 130 -5.18 -9.83 -0.44
N MET A 131 -4.23 -8.89 -0.30
CA MET A 131 -3.23 -8.61 -1.32
C MET A 131 -1.83 -8.52 -0.70
N TYR A 132 -0.85 -8.89 -1.49
CA TYR A 132 0.54 -8.55 -1.29
C TYR A 132 0.99 -7.60 -2.41
N HIS A 133 1.69 -6.57 -2.02
CA HIS A 133 2.21 -5.55 -2.92
C HIS A 133 3.72 -5.46 -2.72
N HIS A 134 4.45 -5.49 -3.81
CA HIS A 134 5.88 -5.21 -3.82
C HIS A 134 6.13 -3.95 -4.65
N VAL A 135 6.72 -2.93 -4.01
CA VAL A 135 6.94 -1.62 -4.62
C VAL A 135 8.43 -1.40 -4.82
N TYR A 136 8.82 -1.19 -6.05
CA TYR A 136 10.16 -0.74 -6.42
C TYR A 136 10.19 0.78 -6.50
N THR A 137 11.05 1.43 -5.72
CA THR A 137 11.19 2.88 -5.79
C THR A 137 12.37 3.30 -6.67
N GLN A 138 12.29 4.48 -7.26
CA GLN A 138 13.37 5.01 -8.13
C GLN A 138 14.41 5.84 -7.35
N LYS A 139 14.31 5.93 -6.03
CA LYS A 139 15.25 6.72 -5.22
C LYS A 139 16.19 5.82 -4.41
N SER A 140 17.44 6.25 -4.29
CA SER A 140 18.54 5.54 -3.61
C SER A 140 18.39 5.40 -2.09
N PHE A 141 17.32 5.89 -1.48
CA PHE A 141 17.11 5.85 -0.03
C PHE A 141 16.19 4.70 0.41
N ILE A 142 15.21 4.35 -0.42
CA ILE A 142 14.29 3.23 -0.20
C ILE A 142 14.41 2.34 -1.43
N ASP A 143 14.88 1.09 -1.27
CA ASP A 143 15.02 0.16 -2.39
C ASP A 143 13.70 -0.51 -2.73
N ALA A 144 12.98 -0.98 -1.71
CA ALA A 144 11.71 -1.65 -1.89
C ALA A 144 10.76 -1.43 -0.69
N ILE A 145 9.47 -1.62 -0.92
CA ILE A 145 8.44 -1.67 0.11
C ILE A 145 7.63 -2.93 -0.11
N ASP A 146 7.58 -3.77 0.92
CA ASP A 146 6.73 -4.95 0.96
C ASP A 146 5.49 -4.65 1.80
N GLU A 147 4.30 -4.86 1.22
CA GLU A 147 3.06 -4.50 1.87
C GLU A 147 2.03 -5.63 1.78
N PHE A 148 1.44 -5.96 2.92
CA PHE A 148 0.27 -6.82 3.01
C PHE A 148 -0.96 -5.99 3.30
N SER A 149 -2.04 -6.21 2.53
CA SER A 149 -3.31 -5.55 2.74
C SER A 149 -4.45 -6.54 2.93
N LEU A 150 -5.37 -6.21 3.82
CA LEU A 150 -6.64 -6.91 4.00
C LEU A 150 -7.76 -5.88 4.01
N GLY A 151 -8.77 -6.08 3.19
CA GLY A 151 -9.83 -5.09 3.08
C GLY A 151 -11.14 -5.61 2.54
N VAL A 152 -12.10 -4.70 2.49
CA VAL A 152 -13.45 -4.95 2.00
C VAL A 152 -13.73 -4.12 0.75
N ARG A 153 -14.50 -4.69 -0.16
CA ARG A 153 -14.97 -4.05 -1.40
C ARG A 153 -16.47 -4.04 -1.43
N TYR A 154 -17.03 -2.95 -1.90
CA TYR A 154 -18.43 -2.84 -2.26
C TYR A 154 -18.54 -2.64 -3.77
N ASN A 155 -19.28 -3.51 -4.43
CA ASN A 155 -19.54 -3.50 -5.86
C ASN A 155 -20.94 -2.94 -6.12
N PHE A 156 -21.07 -2.04 -7.08
CA PHE A 156 -22.33 -1.40 -7.46
C PHE A 156 -22.99 -2.11 -8.63
#